data_6d1f9318312c18848c7ea2cf8cb22e34
#
_entry.id   6d1f9318312c18848c7ea2cf8cb22e34
#
_cell.length_a   1.000
_cell.length_b   1.000
_cell.length_c   1.000
_cell.angle_alpha   90.00
_cell.angle_beta   90.00
_cell.angle_gamma   90.00
#
_symmetry.space_group_name_H-M   'P 1'
#
loop_
_entity.id
_entity.type
_entity.pdbx_description
1 polymer ?
#
loop_
_entity_poly.entity_id
_entity_poly.type
_entity_poly.pdbx_seq_one_letter_code
_entity_poly.pdbx_strand_id
1 'polypeptide(L)'
;VCADDTHGTPIMLRAEKEGVTPEALIKKVHIEHSKDFSDFFVNFDNFYSTNSPENLELSQTVYKKLKQNNKIYTKTIEQFYDPAKAMFLPDRFIKGECPKCHAKDQYGDSCEVCGATYVPTELINPTSSVSGAVPVRKETEHYFFKLSECESFLADWTSSGTLQQEAANKMKEWFKSGLADWDISRDAPYFGFEIPGAPGKYFYVWLDAPIGYMASFKKLCEDKKINFDEFWNADSKTELYHFIG
;
A
#
# COMPACT_ATOMS: atom_id res chain seq x y z
N VAL A 1 11.43 0.86 16.32
CA VAL A 1 10.39 1.80 15.89
C VAL A 1 9.23 1.05 15.24
N CYS A 2 8.02 1.61 15.29
CA CYS A 2 6.82 1.08 14.67
C CYS A 2 5.90 2.24 14.25
N ALA A 3 4.91 1.98 13.41
CA ALA A 3 3.89 2.95 13.07
C ALA A 3 2.58 2.25 12.72
N ASP A 4 1.45 2.94 12.99
CA ASP A 4 0.16 2.57 12.41
C ASP A 4 0.19 2.82 10.90
N ASP A 5 -0.25 1.84 10.12
CA ASP A 5 -0.57 2.01 8.69
C ASP A 5 -1.98 2.59 8.58
N THR A 6 -2.06 3.86 8.21
CA THR A 6 -3.28 4.66 8.40
C THR A 6 -3.95 5.12 7.12
N HIS A 7 -3.40 4.84 5.94
CA HIS A 7 -3.96 5.27 4.66
C HIS A 7 -4.85 4.20 4.00
N GLY A 8 -5.54 4.61 2.98
CA GLY A 8 -6.29 3.73 2.09
C GLY A 8 -7.81 3.85 2.19
N THR A 9 -8.47 3.24 1.22
CA THR A 9 -9.93 3.19 1.09
C THR A 9 -10.64 2.61 2.32
N PRO A 10 -10.12 1.54 3.00
CA PRO A 10 -10.77 1.00 4.19
C PRO A 10 -10.93 2.01 5.32
N ILE A 11 -9.89 2.82 5.56
CA ILE A 11 -9.91 3.87 6.60
C ILE A 11 -10.94 4.95 6.25
N MET A 12 -10.92 5.41 4.99
CA MET A 12 -11.88 6.40 4.48
C MET A 12 -13.33 5.94 4.66
N LEU A 13 -13.66 4.73 4.24
CA LEU A 13 -15.01 4.17 4.32
C LEU A 13 -15.44 3.90 5.78
N ARG A 14 -14.52 3.49 6.63
CA ARG A 14 -14.81 3.32 8.07
C ARG A 14 -15.10 4.66 8.73
N ALA A 15 -14.33 5.68 8.43
CA ALA A 15 -14.55 7.04 8.95
C ALA A 15 -15.92 7.59 8.49
N GLU A 16 -16.27 7.41 7.20
CA GLU A 16 -17.59 7.76 6.68
C GLU A 16 -18.72 7.06 7.45
N LYS A 17 -18.58 5.75 7.68
CA LYS A 17 -19.57 4.94 8.41
C LYS A 17 -19.71 5.39 9.87
N GLU A 18 -18.62 5.80 10.53
CA GLU A 18 -18.63 6.29 11.91
C GLU A 18 -19.02 7.79 12.01
N GLY A 19 -19.18 8.48 10.87
CA GLY A 19 -19.54 9.90 10.82
C GLY A 19 -18.44 10.83 11.33
N VAL A 20 -17.17 10.42 11.18
CA VAL A 20 -15.98 11.19 11.59
C VAL A 20 -15.05 11.42 10.39
N THR A 21 -14.04 12.28 10.55
CA THR A 21 -12.98 12.39 9.53
C THR A 21 -11.98 11.24 9.64
N PRO A 22 -11.30 10.86 8.54
CA PRO A 22 -10.25 9.86 8.60
C PRO A 22 -9.17 10.19 9.63
N GLU A 23 -8.76 11.45 9.74
CA GLU A 23 -7.76 11.90 10.71
C GLU A 23 -8.22 11.70 12.16
N ALA A 24 -9.51 11.98 12.46
CA ALA A 24 -10.09 11.75 13.78
C ALA A 24 -10.13 10.25 14.11
N LEU A 25 -10.48 9.41 13.13
CA LEU A 25 -10.50 7.97 13.28
C LEU A 25 -9.10 7.42 13.59
N ILE A 26 -8.09 7.74 12.78
CA ILE A 26 -6.73 7.23 12.97
C ILE A 26 -6.11 7.71 14.28
N LYS A 27 -6.39 8.96 14.69
CA LYS A 27 -5.95 9.47 16.00
C LYS A 27 -6.54 8.66 17.16
N LYS A 28 -7.83 8.34 17.09
CA LYS A 28 -8.50 7.50 18.11
C LYS A 28 -7.88 6.11 18.16
N VAL A 29 -7.72 5.46 17.00
CA VAL A 29 -7.14 4.11 16.89
C VAL A 29 -5.69 4.09 17.39
N HIS A 30 -4.90 5.12 17.09
CA HIS A 30 -3.52 5.24 17.57
C HIS A 30 -3.43 5.25 19.11
N ILE A 31 -4.35 5.95 19.77
CA ILE A 31 -4.42 5.97 21.24
C ILE A 31 -4.78 4.58 21.79
N GLU A 32 -5.74 3.89 21.15
CA GLU A 32 -6.15 2.53 21.53
C GLU A 32 -4.98 1.55 21.36
N HIS A 33 -4.31 1.54 20.21
CA HIS A 33 -3.14 0.68 19.95
C HIS A 33 -1.98 0.97 20.91
N SER A 34 -1.69 2.27 21.18
CA SER A 34 -0.65 2.64 22.15
C SER A 34 -0.94 2.10 23.53
N LYS A 35 -2.20 2.13 23.95
CA LYS A 35 -2.63 1.56 25.23
C LYS A 35 -2.48 0.03 25.24
N ASP A 36 -2.96 -0.64 24.18
CA ASP A 36 -2.90 -2.10 24.07
C ASP A 36 -1.46 -2.59 24.08
N PHE A 37 -0.55 -1.96 23.34
CA PHE A 37 0.88 -2.29 23.39
C PHE A 37 1.45 -2.13 24.79
N SER A 38 1.12 -1.03 25.48
CA SER A 38 1.56 -0.80 26.86
C SER A 38 1.03 -1.88 27.83
N ASP A 39 -0.24 -2.25 27.70
CA ASP A 39 -0.88 -3.27 28.53
C ASP A 39 -0.25 -4.68 28.32
N PHE A 40 0.25 -4.95 27.12
CA PHE A 40 0.99 -6.17 26.79
C PHE A 40 2.51 -6.06 27.01
N PHE A 41 2.98 -4.99 27.63
CA PHE A 41 4.41 -4.73 27.88
C PHE A 41 5.26 -4.64 26.61
N VAL A 42 4.66 -4.29 25.47
CA VAL A 42 5.37 -4.02 24.22
C VAL A 42 5.76 -2.54 24.19
N ASN A 43 7.07 -2.29 24.20
CA ASN A 43 7.61 -0.94 24.20
C ASN A 43 8.36 -0.65 22.90
N PHE A 44 8.11 0.52 22.35
CA PHE A 44 8.82 1.06 21.18
C PHE A 44 9.60 2.30 21.59
N ASP A 45 10.77 2.51 21.00
CA ASP A 45 11.47 3.81 21.12
C ASP A 45 10.67 4.93 20.46
N ASN A 46 9.91 4.60 19.39
CA ASN A 46 8.90 5.46 18.79
C ASN A 46 7.79 4.60 18.19
N PHE A 47 6.54 4.86 18.58
CA PHE A 47 5.34 4.36 17.92
C PHE A 47 4.65 5.54 17.26
N TYR A 48 4.54 5.51 15.93
CA TYR A 48 4.18 6.66 15.11
C TYR A 48 3.01 6.35 14.17
N SER A 49 2.82 7.17 13.14
CA SER A 49 1.77 7.01 12.12
C SER A 49 2.33 7.24 10.73
N THR A 50 1.86 6.46 9.75
CA THR A 50 2.17 6.73 8.35
C THR A 50 1.57 8.05 7.86
N ASN A 51 0.50 8.55 8.47
CA ASN A 51 -0.03 9.89 8.21
C ASN A 51 0.76 10.96 8.99
N SER A 52 1.99 11.19 8.59
CA SER A 52 2.91 12.13 9.24
C SER A 52 3.68 12.98 8.24
N PRO A 53 4.13 14.19 8.64
CA PRO A 53 4.90 15.06 7.76
C PRO A 53 6.22 14.43 7.29
N GLU A 54 6.88 13.66 8.14
CA GLU A 54 8.12 12.96 7.80
C GLU A 54 7.86 11.88 6.73
N ASN A 55 6.74 11.15 6.82
CA ASN A 55 6.39 10.16 5.83
C ASN A 55 5.98 10.78 4.49
N LEU A 56 5.27 11.91 4.52
CA LEU A 56 4.96 12.69 3.32
C LEU A 56 6.23 13.14 2.60
N GLU A 57 7.18 13.73 3.34
CA GLU A 57 8.45 14.21 2.81
C GLU A 57 9.26 13.07 2.18
N LEU A 58 9.39 11.95 2.89
CA LEU A 58 10.15 10.79 2.42
C LEU A 58 9.48 10.13 1.20
N SER A 59 8.16 9.93 1.23
CA SER A 59 7.40 9.35 0.10
C SER A 59 7.52 10.21 -1.16
N GLN A 60 7.39 11.53 -1.03
CA GLN A 60 7.59 12.44 -2.14
C GLN A 60 9.04 12.45 -2.64
N THR A 61 10.01 12.32 -1.74
CA THR A 61 11.44 12.26 -2.10
C THR A 61 11.76 11.00 -2.88
N VAL A 62 11.28 9.84 -2.42
CA VAL A 62 11.42 8.56 -3.12
C VAL A 62 10.78 8.65 -4.50
N TYR A 63 9.52 9.09 -4.59
CA TYR A 63 8.82 9.26 -5.86
C TYR A 63 9.58 10.17 -6.84
N LYS A 64 10.02 11.34 -6.38
CA LYS A 64 10.79 12.29 -7.23
C LYS A 64 12.08 11.66 -7.75
N LYS A 65 12.83 10.96 -6.92
CA LYS A 65 14.06 10.23 -7.32
C LYS A 65 13.77 9.14 -8.34
N LEU A 66 12.74 8.33 -8.11
CA LEU A 66 12.33 7.29 -9.06
C LEU A 66 11.92 7.89 -10.41
N LYS A 67 11.15 8.99 -10.40
CA LYS A 67 10.73 9.70 -11.61
C LYS A 67 11.93 10.30 -12.38
N GLN A 68 12.87 10.94 -11.67
CA GLN A 68 14.10 11.48 -12.26
C GLN A 68 14.98 10.41 -12.91
N ASN A 69 14.95 9.18 -12.38
CA ASN A 69 15.67 8.04 -12.91
C ASN A 69 14.86 7.22 -13.94
N ASN A 70 13.77 7.78 -14.47
CA ASN A 70 12.90 7.13 -15.46
C ASN A 70 12.32 5.77 -14.98
N LYS A 71 12.16 5.57 -13.67
CA LYS A 71 11.58 4.37 -13.08
C LYS A 71 10.06 4.45 -12.89
N ILE A 72 9.45 5.61 -13.18
CA ILE A 72 8.00 5.84 -13.13
C ILE A 72 7.51 6.19 -14.54
N TYR A 73 6.38 5.61 -14.92
CA TYR A 73 5.66 5.95 -16.14
C TYR A 73 4.16 5.97 -15.88
N THR A 74 3.38 6.51 -16.81
CA THR A 74 1.91 6.49 -16.75
C THR A 74 1.34 5.53 -17.79
N LYS A 75 0.19 4.94 -17.44
CA LYS A 75 -0.57 4.04 -18.32
C LYS A 75 -2.06 4.23 -18.05
N THR A 76 -2.85 4.31 -19.12
CA THR A 76 -4.31 4.23 -19.01
C THR A 76 -4.73 2.80 -18.74
N ILE A 77 -5.54 2.61 -17.71
CA ILE A 77 -6.13 1.32 -17.34
C ILE A 77 -7.64 1.44 -17.25
N GLU A 78 -8.34 0.33 -17.45
CA GLU A 78 -9.77 0.22 -17.22
C GLU A 78 -10.02 -0.35 -15.84
N GLN A 79 -10.87 0.33 -15.05
CA GLN A 79 -11.28 -0.13 -13.72
C GLN A 79 -12.80 0.00 -13.56
N PHE A 80 -13.34 -0.69 -12.56
CA PHE A 80 -14.71 -0.48 -12.15
C PHE A 80 -14.87 0.79 -11.33
N TYR A 81 -15.90 1.54 -11.69
CA TYR A 81 -16.28 2.79 -11.04
C TYR A 81 -17.70 2.66 -10.47
N ASP A 82 -17.87 3.01 -9.22
CA ASP A 82 -19.17 3.07 -8.55
C ASP A 82 -19.83 4.43 -8.83
N PRO A 83 -20.90 4.50 -9.63
CA PRO A 83 -21.55 5.77 -9.94
C PRO A 83 -22.30 6.37 -8.74
N ALA A 84 -22.74 5.55 -7.78
CA ALA A 84 -23.44 6.02 -6.59
C ALA A 84 -22.51 6.66 -5.55
N LYS A 85 -21.27 6.19 -5.48
CA LYS A 85 -20.22 6.72 -4.59
C LYS A 85 -19.24 7.65 -5.31
N ALA A 86 -19.34 7.77 -6.63
CA ALA A 86 -18.43 8.55 -7.46
C ALA A 86 -16.95 8.19 -7.22
N MET A 87 -16.62 6.89 -7.13
CA MET A 87 -15.28 6.41 -6.85
C MET A 87 -14.91 5.17 -7.66
N PHE A 88 -13.62 5.02 -7.97
CA PHE A 88 -13.08 3.75 -8.46
C PHE A 88 -13.05 2.73 -7.34
N LEU A 89 -13.35 1.48 -7.68
CA LEU A 89 -13.47 0.40 -6.70
C LEU A 89 -12.19 -0.42 -6.65
N PRO A 90 -11.50 -0.49 -5.49
CA PRO A 90 -10.47 -1.49 -5.26
C PRO A 90 -11.05 -2.91 -5.33
N ASP A 91 -10.20 -3.88 -5.62
CA ASP A 91 -10.57 -5.28 -5.87
C ASP A 91 -11.44 -5.89 -4.76
N ARG A 92 -11.17 -5.56 -3.50
CA ARG A 92 -11.92 -6.03 -2.32
C ARG A 92 -13.27 -5.33 -2.12
N PHE A 93 -13.57 -4.32 -2.91
CA PHE A 93 -14.85 -3.60 -2.88
C PHE A 93 -15.76 -3.91 -4.07
N ILE A 94 -15.38 -4.94 -4.85
CA ILE A 94 -16.20 -5.48 -5.94
C ILE A 94 -16.45 -6.96 -5.64
N LYS A 95 -17.68 -7.38 -5.83
CA LYS A 95 -18.08 -8.78 -5.73
C LYS A 95 -18.87 -9.19 -6.97
N GLY A 96 -18.73 -10.46 -7.34
CA GLY A 96 -19.41 -11.00 -8.50
C GLY A 96 -19.28 -12.52 -8.59
N GLU A 97 -19.57 -13.08 -9.77
CA GLU A 97 -19.36 -14.50 -10.02
C GLU A 97 -17.94 -14.73 -10.57
N CYS A 98 -17.28 -15.78 -10.09
CA CYS A 98 -15.99 -16.20 -10.60
C CYS A 98 -16.04 -16.53 -12.09
N PRO A 99 -15.15 -15.98 -12.94
CA PRO A 99 -15.15 -16.28 -14.38
C PRO A 99 -14.76 -17.73 -14.71
N LYS A 100 -14.18 -18.48 -13.74
CA LYS A 100 -13.71 -19.86 -13.92
C LYS A 100 -14.72 -20.90 -13.45
N CYS A 101 -15.21 -20.80 -12.21
CA CYS A 101 -16.08 -21.82 -11.62
C CYS A 101 -17.52 -21.35 -11.36
N HIS A 102 -17.84 -20.11 -11.67
CA HIS A 102 -19.16 -19.50 -11.49
C HIS A 102 -19.63 -19.44 -10.02
N ALA A 103 -18.74 -19.59 -9.07
CA ALA A 103 -19.05 -19.37 -7.66
C ALA A 103 -19.45 -17.92 -7.45
N LYS A 104 -20.56 -17.71 -6.74
CA LYS A 104 -21.11 -16.37 -6.46
C LYS A 104 -20.34 -15.68 -5.32
N ASP A 105 -20.51 -14.36 -5.21
CA ASP A 105 -20.02 -13.54 -4.11
C ASP A 105 -18.48 -13.55 -3.94
N GLN A 106 -17.76 -13.69 -5.05
CA GLN A 106 -16.29 -13.69 -5.06
C GLN A 106 -15.74 -12.28 -5.23
N TYR A 107 -14.59 -12.00 -4.60
CA TYR A 107 -13.90 -10.71 -4.71
C TYR A 107 -13.24 -10.50 -6.09
N GLY A 108 -12.83 -9.25 -6.36
CA GLY A 108 -12.31 -8.85 -7.66
C GLY A 108 -10.90 -9.36 -8.02
N ASP A 109 -10.20 -9.99 -7.09
CA ASP A 109 -8.81 -10.44 -7.27
C ASP A 109 -8.66 -11.96 -7.31
N SER A 110 -9.54 -12.70 -6.62
CA SER A 110 -9.40 -14.15 -6.48
C SER A 110 -10.71 -14.82 -6.10
N CYS A 111 -10.82 -16.11 -6.44
CA CYS A 111 -11.93 -16.95 -6.05
C CYS A 111 -11.58 -17.79 -4.82
N GLU A 112 -12.32 -17.64 -3.74
CA GLU A 112 -12.14 -18.41 -2.50
C GLU A 112 -12.55 -19.88 -2.66
N VAL A 113 -13.33 -20.22 -3.69
CA VAL A 113 -13.82 -21.58 -3.95
C VAL A 113 -12.84 -22.40 -4.79
N CYS A 114 -12.32 -21.85 -5.90
CA CYS A 114 -11.45 -22.59 -6.81
C CYS A 114 -10.00 -22.11 -6.82
N GLY A 115 -9.67 -21.06 -6.07
CA GLY A 115 -8.31 -20.52 -5.98
C GLY A 115 -7.84 -19.76 -7.24
N ALA A 116 -8.71 -19.57 -8.24
CA ALA A 116 -8.35 -18.85 -9.46
C ALA A 116 -8.13 -17.37 -9.17
N THR A 117 -7.08 -16.79 -9.76
CA THR A 117 -6.84 -15.34 -9.80
C THR A 117 -7.32 -14.76 -11.12
N TYR A 118 -7.79 -13.52 -11.10
CA TYR A 118 -8.30 -12.78 -12.25
C TYR A 118 -8.25 -11.27 -11.97
N VAL A 119 -8.46 -10.45 -12.99
CA VAL A 119 -8.63 -9.01 -12.78
C VAL A 119 -10.10 -8.68 -12.51
N PRO A 120 -10.39 -7.62 -11.75
CA PRO A 120 -11.78 -7.28 -11.36
C PRO A 120 -12.77 -7.21 -12.53
N THR A 121 -12.30 -6.71 -13.68
CA THR A 121 -13.12 -6.55 -14.89
C THR A 121 -13.53 -7.86 -15.57
N GLU A 122 -12.98 -9.00 -15.13
CA GLU A 122 -13.39 -10.35 -15.59
C GLU A 122 -14.55 -10.94 -14.77
N LEU A 123 -14.91 -10.35 -13.61
CA LEU A 123 -16.04 -10.81 -12.81
C LEU A 123 -17.34 -10.76 -13.61
N ILE A 124 -18.15 -11.79 -13.44
CA ILE A 124 -19.50 -11.88 -14.03
C ILE A 124 -20.49 -11.24 -13.05
N ASN A 125 -21.42 -10.43 -13.55
CA ASN A 125 -22.42 -9.73 -12.75
C ASN A 125 -21.82 -8.96 -11.54
N PRO A 126 -20.83 -8.05 -11.76
CA PRO A 126 -20.17 -7.37 -10.68
C PRO A 126 -21.12 -6.41 -9.94
N THR A 127 -20.93 -6.31 -8.63
CA THR A 127 -21.62 -5.36 -7.76
C THR A 127 -20.64 -4.66 -6.83
N SER A 128 -20.88 -3.38 -6.56
CA SER A 128 -20.13 -2.65 -5.53
C SER A 128 -20.53 -3.14 -4.14
N SER A 129 -19.57 -3.60 -3.35
CA SER A 129 -19.83 -3.93 -1.94
C SER A 129 -19.97 -2.70 -1.04
N VAL A 130 -19.71 -1.50 -1.59
CA VAL A 130 -19.85 -0.23 -0.87
C VAL A 130 -21.27 0.32 -0.96
N SER A 131 -21.88 0.30 -2.16
CA SER A 131 -23.18 0.89 -2.41
C SER A 131 -24.26 -0.11 -2.85
N GLY A 132 -23.87 -1.32 -3.28
CA GLY A 132 -24.76 -2.27 -3.93
C GLY A 132 -25.07 -1.94 -5.41
N ALA A 133 -24.55 -0.83 -5.94
CA ALA A 133 -24.76 -0.45 -7.33
C ALA A 133 -24.00 -1.38 -8.29
N VAL A 134 -24.51 -1.51 -9.52
CA VAL A 134 -23.77 -2.13 -10.61
C VAL A 134 -22.68 -1.15 -11.06
N PRO A 135 -21.40 -1.52 -10.95
CA PRO A 135 -20.31 -0.63 -11.33
C PRO A 135 -20.22 -0.52 -12.85
N VAL A 136 -19.71 0.60 -13.33
CA VAL A 136 -19.42 0.83 -14.74
C VAL A 136 -17.91 0.76 -15.00
N ARG A 137 -17.51 0.33 -16.20
CA ARG A 137 -16.10 0.37 -16.61
C ARG A 137 -15.73 1.81 -16.99
N LYS A 138 -14.60 2.27 -16.49
CA LYS A 138 -14.10 3.61 -16.75
C LYS A 138 -12.60 3.60 -16.87
N GLU A 139 -12.06 4.31 -17.85
CA GLU A 139 -10.63 4.49 -18.03
C GLU A 139 -10.09 5.57 -17.08
N THR A 140 -8.89 5.33 -16.59
CA THR A 140 -8.13 6.28 -15.78
C THR A 140 -6.64 6.12 -16.02
N GLU A 141 -5.89 7.21 -15.94
CA GLU A 141 -4.43 7.18 -16.02
C GLU A 141 -3.85 6.85 -14.65
N HIS A 142 -2.99 5.83 -14.57
CA HIS A 142 -2.28 5.43 -13.36
C HIS A 142 -0.77 5.55 -13.53
N TYR A 143 -0.08 5.67 -12.40
CA TYR A 143 1.37 5.74 -12.29
C TYR A 143 1.93 4.38 -11.92
N PHE A 144 2.91 3.91 -12.68
CA PHE A 144 3.53 2.61 -12.49
C PHE A 144 5.01 2.75 -12.17
N PHE A 145 5.46 1.99 -11.18
CA PHE A 145 6.89 1.76 -10.93
C PHE A 145 7.35 0.55 -11.72
N LYS A 146 8.46 0.71 -12.45
CA LYS A 146 9.09 -0.34 -13.26
C LYS A 146 9.77 -1.39 -12.38
N LEU A 147 8.98 -2.16 -11.65
CA LEU A 147 9.47 -3.21 -10.75
C LEU A 147 10.20 -4.32 -11.52
N SER A 148 9.76 -4.61 -12.73
CA SER A 148 10.40 -5.60 -13.63
C SER A 148 11.89 -5.30 -13.87
N GLU A 149 12.29 -4.03 -13.92
CA GLU A 149 13.71 -3.65 -14.06
C GLU A 149 14.56 -3.92 -12.80
N CYS A 150 13.94 -4.25 -11.67
CA CYS A 150 14.59 -4.58 -10.41
C CYS A 150 14.73 -6.09 -10.19
N GLU A 151 14.21 -6.94 -11.08
CA GLU A 151 14.10 -8.38 -10.87
C GLU A 151 15.43 -9.04 -10.57
N SER A 152 16.48 -8.78 -11.38
CA SER A 152 17.81 -9.37 -11.17
C SER A 152 18.39 -9.00 -9.80
N PHE A 153 18.35 -7.71 -9.44
CA PHE A 153 18.81 -7.24 -8.13
C PHE A 153 18.05 -7.90 -6.99
N LEU A 154 16.72 -7.98 -7.08
CA LEU A 154 15.88 -8.58 -6.05
C LEU A 154 16.11 -10.09 -5.92
N ALA A 155 16.29 -10.80 -7.05
CA ALA A 155 16.58 -12.22 -7.04
C ALA A 155 17.92 -12.54 -6.35
N ASP A 156 18.96 -11.76 -6.66
CA ASP A 156 20.28 -11.89 -6.04
C ASP A 156 20.22 -11.57 -4.52
N TRP A 157 19.60 -10.45 -4.18
CA TRP A 157 19.49 -10.01 -2.79
C TRP A 157 18.67 -10.98 -1.92
N THR A 158 17.52 -11.45 -2.38
CA THR A 158 16.67 -12.38 -1.63
C THR A 158 17.28 -13.79 -1.52
N SER A 159 18.26 -14.12 -2.37
CA SER A 159 18.99 -15.39 -2.33
C SER A 159 20.28 -15.32 -1.50
N SER A 160 20.69 -14.13 -1.03
CA SER A 160 21.97 -13.92 -0.32
C SER A 160 21.99 -14.38 1.14
N GLY A 161 20.91 -14.92 1.66
CA GLY A 161 20.76 -15.28 3.08
C GLY A 161 20.22 -14.15 3.95
N THR A 162 19.81 -13.04 3.36
CA THR A 162 19.16 -11.89 4.04
C THR A 162 17.78 -12.25 4.60
N LEU A 163 17.07 -13.16 3.91
CA LEU A 163 15.74 -13.62 4.28
C LEU A 163 15.78 -15.00 4.92
N GLN A 164 14.77 -15.30 5.73
CA GLN A 164 14.49 -16.67 6.15
C GLN A 164 14.24 -17.56 4.91
N GLN A 165 14.61 -18.84 5.02
CA GLN A 165 14.57 -19.75 3.87
C GLN A 165 13.18 -19.88 3.24
N GLU A 166 12.14 -19.90 4.07
CA GLU A 166 10.74 -20.01 3.62
C GLU A 166 10.33 -18.78 2.81
N ALA A 167 10.68 -17.58 3.29
CA ALA A 167 10.44 -16.33 2.59
C ALA A 167 11.23 -16.26 1.26
N ALA A 168 12.52 -16.64 1.27
CA ALA A 168 13.33 -16.69 0.07
C ALA A 168 12.77 -17.69 -0.97
N ASN A 169 12.26 -18.85 -0.53
CA ASN A 169 11.63 -19.81 -1.42
C ASN A 169 10.36 -19.26 -2.05
N LYS A 170 9.56 -18.53 -1.28
CA LYS A 170 8.34 -17.88 -1.78
C LYS A 170 8.66 -16.80 -2.84
N MET A 171 9.71 -16.00 -2.63
CA MET A 171 10.15 -15.00 -3.59
C MET A 171 10.57 -15.67 -4.93
N LYS A 172 11.21 -16.83 -4.90
CA LYS A 172 11.59 -17.58 -6.13
C LYS A 172 10.39 -17.95 -7.00
N GLU A 173 9.23 -18.19 -6.42
CA GLU A 173 8.01 -18.46 -7.20
C GLU A 173 7.58 -17.23 -8.02
N TRP A 174 7.67 -16.04 -7.43
CA TRP A 174 7.34 -14.79 -8.12
C TRP A 174 8.31 -14.48 -9.26
N PHE A 175 9.61 -14.66 -9.04
CA PHE A 175 10.61 -14.47 -10.11
C PHE A 175 10.42 -15.44 -11.28
N LYS A 176 9.96 -16.69 -11.04
CA LYS A 176 9.66 -17.65 -12.12
C LYS A 176 8.50 -17.21 -13.01
N SER A 177 7.55 -16.48 -12.50
CA SER A 177 6.44 -15.92 -13.28
C SER A 177 6.77 -14.57 -13.92
N GLY A 178 7.92 -13.97 -13.56
CA GLY A 178 8.32 -12.62 -13.92
C GLY A 178 7.63 -11.56 -13.06
N LEU A 179 8.35 -10.51 -12.71
CA LEU A 179 7.78 -9.39 -11.96
C LEU A 179 7.03 -8.45 -12.90
N ALA A 180 5.78 -8.17 -12.57
CA ALA A 180 5.00 -7.13 -13.23
C ALA A 180 5.32 -5.75 -12.64
N ASP A 181 5.25 -4.72 -13.48
CA ASP A 181 5.35 -3.34 -13.01
C ASP A 181 4.22 -3.02 -12.03
N TRP A 182 4.54 -2.23 -11.03
CA TRP A 182 3.66 -2.01 -9.88
C TRP A 182 2.89 -0.70 -10.00
N ASP A 183 1.55 -0.78 -9.93
CA ASP A 183 0.66 0.36 -9.84
C ASP A 183 0.75 1.03 -8.47
N ILE A 184 1.35 2.23 -8.45
CA ILE A 184 1.63 3.00 -7.23
C ILE A 184 0.62 4.13 -7.00
N SER A 185 -0.44 4.22 -7.78
CA SER A 185 -1.41 5.31 -7.68
C SER A 185 -2.83 4.85 -7.39
N ARG A 186 -3.63 5.77 -6.84
CA ARG A 186 -5.07 5.61 -6.65
C ARG A 186 -5.78 6.91 -7.00
N ASP A 187 -7.01 6.81 -7.50
CA ASP A 187 -7.86 7.93 -7.82
C ASP A 187 -8.60 8.48 -6.59
N ALA A 188 -8.91 9.77 -6.64
CA ALA A 188 -9.85 10.38 -5.68
C ALA A 188 -11.26 9.76 -5.81
N PRO A 189 -12.03 9.64 -4.70
CA PRO A 189 -11.64 9.96 -3.33
C PRO A 189 -10.77 8.86 -2.71
N TYR A 190 -9.72 9.27 -2.02
CA TYR A 190 -8.81 8.36 -1.35
C TYR A 190 -8.17 9.05 -0.15
N PHE A 191 -8.00 8.36 0.96
CA PHE A 191 -7.27 8.87 2.11
C PHE A 191 -5.81 8.46 2.05
N GLY A 192 -4.93 9.42 1.82
CA GLY A 192 -3.48 9.22 1.66
C GLY A 192 -2.80 10.47 1.13
N PHE A 193 -1.55 10.38 0.75
CA PHE A 193 -0.78 11.48 0.21
C PHE A 193 -0.99 11.65 -1.29
N GLU A 194 -1.29 12.87 -1.71
CA GLU A 194 -1.41 13.20 -3.13
C GLU A 194 -0.05 13.14 -3.83
N ILE A 195 -0.04 12.61 -5.06
CA ILE A 195 1.17 12.49 -5.89
C ILE A 195 1.57 13.89 -6.38
N PRO A 196 2.83 14.33 -6.17
CA PRO A 196 3.28 15.64 -6.62
C PRO A 196 3.11 15.85 -8.12
N GLY A 197 2.35 16.90 -8.48
CA GLY A 197 2.08 17.27 -9.88
C GLY A 197 1.04 16.40 -10.58
N ALA A 198 0.24 15.64 -9.83
CA ALA A 198 -0.85 14.80 -10.32
C ALA A 198 -2.13 15.02 -9.48
N PRO A 199 -2.84 16.14 -9.65
CA PRO A 199 -4.05 16.44 -8.87
C PRO A 199 -5.09 15.33 -8.93
N GLY A 200 -5.64 14.94 -7.77
CA GLY A 200 -6.62 13.86 -7.65
C GLY A 200 -6.03 12.45 -7.75
N LYS A 201 -4.70 12.32 -7.78
CA LYS A 201 -4.00 11.04 -7.72
C LYS A 201 -3.22 10.93 -6.41
N TYR A 202 -3.35 9.80 -5.75
CA TYR A 202 -2.76 9.54 -4.43
C TYR A 202 -1.79 8.38 -4.51
N PHE A 203 -0.78 8.37 -3.64
CA PHE A 203 0.06 7.19 -3.50
C PHE A 203 -0.77 6.02 -2.98
N TYR A 204 -0.57 4.86 -3.59
CA TYR A 204 -1.10 3.62 -3.05
C TYR A 204 -0.46 3.34 -1.69
N VAL A 205 -1.27 2.94 -0.71
CA VAL A 205 -0.83 2.71 0.69
C VAL A 205 0.44 1.84 0.81
N TRP A 206 0.60 0.85 -0.04
CA TRP A 206 1.78 -0.02 -0.03
C TRP A 206 3.08 0.66 -0.52
N LEU A 207 2.99 1.88 -1.05
CA LEU A 207 4.18 2.70 -1.32
C LEU A 207 4.62 3.45 -0.06
N ASP A 208 3.70 4.10 0.64
CA ASP A 208 4.04 4.93 1.80
C ASP A 208 4.10 4.16 3.13
N ALA A 209 3.41 3.02 3.25
CA ALA A 209 3.45 2.19 4.44
C ALA A 209 4.87 1.67 4.79
N PRO A 210 5.65 1.05 3.88
CA PRO A 210 7.03 0.66 4.20
C PRO A 210 7.97 1.86 4.44
N ILE A 211 7.70 3.02 3.83
CA ILE A 211 8.43 4.26 4.11
C ILE A 211 8.14 4.76 5.54
N GLY A 212 6.99 4.41 6.11
CA GLY A 212 6.60 4.69 7.47
C GLY A 212 7.61 4.23 8.53
N TYR A 213 8.35 3.13 8.30
CA TYR A 213 9.45 2.73 9.18
C TYR A 213 10.57 3.76 9.21
N MET A 214 10.95 4.28 8.04
CA MET A 214 11.94 5.36 7.93
C MET A 214 11.42 6.64 8.59
N ALA A 215 10.16 6.98 8.38
CA ALA A 215 9.52 8.16 8.95
C ALA A 215 9.47 8.10 10.48
N SER A 216 9.07 6.96 11.05
CA SER A 216 9.08 6.75 12.49
C SER A 216 10.48 6.87 13.09
N PHE A 217 11.49 6.35 12.39
CA PHE A 217 12.88 6.48 12.81
C PHE A 217 13.41 7.91 12.64
N LYS A 218 13.04 8.61 11.55
CA LYS A 218 13.39 10.03 11.35
C LYS A 218 12.84 10.88 12.49
N LYS A 219 11.57 10.69 12.86
CA LYS A 219 10.95 11.37 14.00
C LYS A 219 11.69 11.10 15.31
N LEU A 220 12.06 9.83 15.57
CA LEU A 220 12.86 9.46 16.73
C LEU A 220 14.21 10.21 16.76
N CYS A 221 14.89 10.30 15.61
CA CYS A 221 16.15 11.02 15.49
C CYS A 221 16.00 12.50 15.79
N GLU A 222 14.94 13.13 15.27
CA GLU A 222 14.63 14.54 15.55
C GLU A 222 14.39 14.79 17.03
N ASP A 223 13.59 13.95 17.70
CA ASP A 223 13.28 14.07 19.12
C ASP A 223 14.52 13.86 20.00
N LYS A 224 15.40 12.94 19.62
CA LYS A 224 16.66 12.65 20.33
C LYS A 224 17.83 13.52 19.86
N LYS A 225 17.64 14.40 18.86
CA LYS A 225 18.68 15.25 18.26
C LYS A 225 19.86 14.43 17.70
N ILE A 226 19.55 13.33 17.05
CA ILE A 226 20.49 12.44 16.37
C ILE A 226 20.37 12.69 14.86
N ASN A 227 21.48 12.61 14.15
CA ASN A 227 21.47 12.80 12.69
C ASN A 227 20.94 11.54 11.99
N PHE A 228 19.77 11.64 11.39
CA PHE A 228 19.12 10.55 10.63
C PHE A 228 19.97 10.03 9.47
N ASP A 229 20.67 10.92 8.75
CA ASP A 229 21.45 10.55 7.57
C ASP A 229 22.64 9.65 7.88
N GLU A 230 23.14 9.63 9.12
CA GLU A 230 24.19 8.70 9.54
C GLU A 230 23.76 7.23 9.50
N PHE A 231 22.45 6.99 9.58
CA PHE A 231 21.89 5.64 9.58
C PHE A 231 21.42 5.19 8.19
N TRP A 232 20.95 6.12 7.37
CA TRP A 232 20.30 5.85 6.08
C TRP A 232 21.14 6.26 4.85
N ASN A 233 22.45 6.29 4.97
CA ASN A 233 23.35 6.49 3.83
C ASN A 233 23.93 5.14 3.34
N ALA A 234 24.46 5.13 2.12
CA ALA A 234 25.03 3.93 1.49
C ALA A 234 26.25 3.35 2.22
N ASP A 235 26.98 4.18 2.97
CA ASP A 235 28.18 3.79 3.69
C ASP A 235 27.89 3.44 5.16
N SER A 236 26.63 3.52 5.59
CA SER A 236 26.23 3.19 6.94
C SER A 236 26.49 1.72 7.27
N LYS A 237 27.02 1.47 8.46
CA LYS A 237 27.19 0.13 9.02
C LYS A 237 26.00 -0.30 9.89
N THR A 238 24.91 0.45 9.84
CA THR A 238 23.69 0.16 10.58
C THR A 238 23.05 -1.11 10.04
N GLU A 239 22.71 -2.02 10.92
CA GLU A 239 21.92 -3.20 10.58
C GLU A 239 20.43 -2.88 10.75
N LEU A 240 19.62 -3.24 9.75
CA LEU A 240 18.17 -3.04 9.75
C LEU A 240 17.47 -4.40 9.79
N TYR A 241 16.65 -4.60 10.82
CA TYR A 241 15.84 -5.80 10.97
C TYR A 241 14.36 -5.47 10.83
N HIS A 242 13.66 -6.18 9.95
CA HIS A 242 12.21 -6.12 9.79
C HIS A 242 11.59 -7.38 10.39
N PHE A 243 10.67 -7.20 11.33
CA PHE A 243 9.85 -8.27 11.89
C PHE A 243 8.49 -8.24 11.21
N ILE A 244 8.20 -9.26 10.41
CA ILE A 244 6.99 -9.36 9.60
C ILE A 244 6.24 -10.61 10.07
N GLY A 245 4.98 -10.40 10.51
CA GLY A 245 4.07 -11.46 10.96
C GLY A 245 3.22 -12.06 9.85
#